data_d9052ff00ca668fbf60746d0647d2b44
#
_entry.id   d9052ff00ca668fbf60746d0647d2b44
#
_cell.length_a   1.000
_cell.length_b   1.000
_cell.length_c   1.000
_cell.angle_alpha   90.00
_cell.angle_beta   90.00
_cell.angle_gamma   90.00
#
_symmetry.space_group_name_H-M   'P 1'
#
loop_
_entity.id
_entity.type
_entity.pdbx_description
1 polymer ?
#
loop_
_entity_poly.entity_id
_entity_poly.type
_entity_poly.pdbx_seq_one_letter_code
_entity_poly.pdbx_strand_id
1 'polypeptide(L)'
;MHTILEKRQLSHDLERGQSVYYFKVTAPEIARNRKAGQFIIFQIDRDLGERVPLTIADANAEEGWIALVFQTVGATTLKLSQLEVGDEIPVALWGAPHPQHN
;
A
#
# COMPACT_ATOMS: atom_id res chain seq x y z
N MET A 1 8.27 -7.85 8.14
CA MET A 1 6.99 -7.26 8.49
C MET A 1 6.89 -5.86 7.96
N HIS A 2 5.67 -5.39 7.78
CA HIS A 2 5.45 -4.09 7.14
C HIS A 2 4.79 -3.16 8.12
N THR A 3 5.59 -2.30 8.73
CA THR A 3 5.12 -1.37 9.74
C THR A 3 4.80 -0.04 9.10
N ILE A 4 3.68 0.56 9.49
CA ILE A 4 3.30 1.86 8.97
C ILE A 4 4.13 2.93 9.66
N LEU A 5 4.91 3.66 8.89
CA LEU A 5 5.79 4.71 9.39
C LEU A 5 5.15 6.08 9.34
N GLU A 6 4.25 6.30 8.39
CA GLU A 6 3.60 7.59 8.21
C GLU A 6 2.23 7.36 7.60
N LYS A 7 1.25 8.14 8.02
CA LYS A 7 -0.11 8.07 7.50
C LYS A 7 -0.64 9.48 7.33
N ARG A 8 -1.15 9.80 6.14
CA ARG A 8 -1.77 11.09 5.88
C ARG A 8 -3.03 10.90 5.06
N GLN A 9 -4.07 11.63 5.39
CA GLN A 9 -5.25 11.68 4.56
C GLN A 9 -5.10 12.85 3.60
N LEU A 10 -5.05 12.55 2.31
CA LEU A 10 -4.80 13.56 1.30
C LEU A 10 -6.07 14.28 0.87
N SER A 11 -7.19 13.57 0.83
CA SER A 11 -8.46 14.18 0.46
C SER A 11 -9.61 13.33 0.97
N HIS A 12 -10.81 13.93 0.97
CA HIS A 12 -12.04 13.25 1.35
C HIS A 12 -13.17 13.79 0.50
N ASP A 13 -13.89 12.88 -0.15
CA ASP A 13 -15.06 13.21 -0.96
C ASP A 13 -16.29 12.96 -0.13
N LEU A 14 -16.92 14.03 0.33
CA LEU A 14 -18.09 13.91 1.19
C LEU A 14 -19.28 13.27 0.49
N GLU A 15 -19.42 13.50 -0.80
CA GLU A 15 -20.55 12.95 -1.55
C GLU A 15 -20.45 11.44 -1.71
N ARG A 16 -19.25 10.94 -1.94
CA ARG A 16 -19.05 9.51 -2.17
C ARG A 16 -18.60 8.78 -0.93
N GLY A 17 -18.24 9.51 0.12
CA GLY A 17 -17.72 8.90 1.33
C GLY A 17 -16.37 8.24 1.14
N GLN A 18 -15.59 8.70 0.17
CA GLN A 18 -14.29 8.13 -0.16
C GLN A 18 -13.17 9.06 0.23
N SER A 19 -12.05 8.49 0.64
CA SER A 19 -10.88 9.24 1.03
C SER A 19 -9.66 8.72 0.30
N VAL A 20 -8.66 9.58 0.12
CA VAL A 20 -7.37 9.20 -0.45
C VAL A 20 -6.35 9.30 0.67
N TYR A 21 -5.59 8.24 0.85
CA TYR A 21 -4.58 8.15 1.90
C TYR A 21 -3.20 7.93 1.32
N TYR A 22 -2.22 8.44 2.04
CA TYR A 22 -0.80 8.20 1.81
C TYR A 22 -0.28 7.40 3.01
N PHE A 23 0.33 6.25 2.73
CA PHE A 23 0.96 5.41 3.76
C PHE A 23 2.41 5.18 3.38
N LYS A 24 3.30 5.41 4.33
CA LYS A 24 4.69 5.00 4.20
C LYS A 24 4.88 3.76 5.05
N VAL A 25 5.38 2.67 4.47
CA VAL A 25 5.52 1.40 5.19
C VAL A 25 6.90 0.80 4.97
N THR A 26 7.38 0.06 5.96
CA THR A 26 8.66 -0.64 5.82
C THR A 26 8.51 -1.78 4.82
N ALA A 27 9.38 -1.82 3.82
CA ALA A 27 9.38 -2.88 2.82
C ALA A 27 10.73 -2.86 2.10
N PRO A 28 11.83 -3.23 2.79
CA PRO A 28 13.16 -3.02 2.24
C PRO A 28 13.42 -3.79 0.95
N GLU A 29 12.88 -5.00 0.83
CA GLU A 29 13.09 -5.77 -0.38
C GLU A 29 12.37 -5.17 -1.58
N ILE A 30 11.14 -4.73 -1.35
CA ILE A 30 10.37 -4.09 -2.41
C ILE A 30 11.03 -2.77 -2.81
N ALA A 31 11.49 -2.01 -1.82
CA ALA A 31 12.13 -0.72 -2.09
C ALA A 31 13.39 -0.88 -2.94
N ARG A 32 14.19 -1.92 -2.65
CA ARG A 32 15.42 -2.15 -3.38
C ARG A 32 15.17 -2.62 -4.80
N ASN A 33 14.09 -3.34 -5.02
CA ASN A 33 13.81 -3.93 -6.33
C ASN A 33 12.78 -3.16 -7.13
N ARG A 34 12.33 -2.03 -6.61
CA ARG A 34 11.29 -1.24 -7.25
C ARG A 34 11.77 -0.67 -8.57
N LYS A 35 10.90 -0.72 -9.55
CA LYS A 35 11.10 -0.06 -10.84
C LYS A 35 9.95 0.91 -11.07
N ALA A 36 10.16 1.90 -11.92
CA ALA A 36 9.15 2.89 -12.21
C ALA A 36 7.87 2.21 -12.71
N GLY A 37 6.74 2.67 -12.22
CA GLY A 37 5.45 2.14 -12.62
C GLY A 37 5.05 0.84 -11.96
N GLN A 38 5.84 0.37 -11.03
CA GLN A 38 5.55 -0.89 -10.35
C GLN A 38 4.43 -0.70 -9.35
N PHE A 39 3.68 -1.76 -9.11
CA PHE A 39 2.64 -1.78 -8.09
C PHE A 39 2.83 -3.01 -7.21
N ILE A 40 2.15 -3.01 -6.08
CA ILE A 40 2.08 -4.18 -5.20
C ILE A 40 0.66 -4.68 -5.16
N ILE A 41 0.52 -5.94 -4.78
CA ILE A 41 -0.79 -6.53 -4.54
C ILE A 41 -0.96 -6.63 -3.03
N PHE A 42 -2.03 -6.05 -2.53
CA PHE A 42 -2.33 -6.03 -1.11
C PHE A 42 -3.53 -6.93 -0.83
N GLN A 43 -3.43 -7.71 0.24
CA GLN A 43 -4.52 -8.58 0.67
C GLN A 43 -4.53 -8.59 2.19
N ILE A 44 -5.66 -8.21 2.80
CA ILE A 44 -5.71 -8.08 4.24
C ILE A 44 -6.09 -9.39 4.94
N ASP A 45 -6.73 -10.28 4.21
CA ASP A 45 -7.13 -11.59 4.73
C ASP A 45 -6.77 -12.63 3.69
N ARG A 46 -5.93 -13.59 4.08
CA ARG A 46 -5.44 -14.59 3.15
C ARG A 46 -6.54 -15.47 2.57
N ASP A 47 -7.53 -15.77 3.39
CA ASP A 47 -8.53 -16.75 2.99
C ASP A 47 -9.70 -16.12 2.28
N LEU A 48 -10.12 -14.96 2.74
CA LEU A 48 -11.35 -14.34 2.23
C LEU A 48 -11.10 -12.95 1.67
N GLY A 49 -9.88 -12.46 1.82
CA GLY A 49 -9.58 -11.09 1.44
C GLY A 49 -9.43 -10.92 -0.04
N GLU A 50 -9.96 -9.84 -0.50
CA GLU A 50 -9.82 -9.37 -1.85
C GLU A 50 -8.37 -8.94 -2.10
N ARG A 51 -7.86 -9.19 -3.28
CA ARG A 51 -6.54 -8.70 -3.69
C ARG A 51 -6.69 -7.37 -4.40
N VAL A 52 -5.95 -6.39 -3.93
CA VAL A 52 -6.08 -5.02 -4.45
C VAL A 52 -4.72 -4.53 -4.90
N PRO A 53 -4.57 -4.11 -6.16
CA PRO A 53 -3.32 -3.52 -6.61
C PRO A 53 -3.21 -2.08 -6.10
N LEU A 54 -2.06 -1.77 -5.54
CA LEU A 54 -1.77 -0.42 -5.03
C LEU A 54 -0.51 0.10 -5.71
N THR A 55 -0.58 1.32 -6.19
CA THR A 55 0.56 1.94 -6.85
C THR A 55 1.60 2.37 -5.83
N ILE A 56 2.85 2.07 -6.12
CA ILE A 56 3.96 2.58 -5.32
C ILE A 56 4.24 4.00 -5.78
N ALA A 57 3.96 4.96 -4.90
CA ALA A 57 4.13 6.37 -5.23
C ALA A 57 5.56 6.83 -5.03
N ASP A 58 6.28 6.21 -4.10
CA ASP A 58 7.66 6.58 -3.81
C ASP A 58 8.33 5.43 -3.09
N ALA A 59 9.65 5.46 -3.01
CA ALA A 59 10.40 4.43 -2.32
C ALA A 59 11.78 4.96 -1.96
N ASN A 60 12.34 4.41 -0.89
CA ASN A 60 13.71 4.73 -0.48
C ASN A 60 14.40 3.43 -0.13
N ALA A 61 15.31 2.98 -1.01
CA ALA A 61 16.00 1.72 -0.83
C ALA A 61 16.97 1.74 0.37
N GLU A 62 17.54 2.89 0.63
CA GLU A 62 18.48 3.02 1.75
C GLU A 62 17.79 2.92 3.09
N GLU A 63 16.63 3.55 3.20
CA GLU A 63 15.85 3.51 4.44
C GLU A 63 14.91 2.31 4.50
N GLY A 64 14.66 1.68 3.38
CA GLY A 64 13.87 0.47 3.34
C GLY A 64 12.37 0.67 3.45
N TRP A 65 11.85 1.74 2.84
CA TRP A 65 10.40 1.95 2.87
C TRP A 65 9.87 2.20 1.46
N ILE A 66 8.57 2.00 1.34
CA ILE A 66 7.81 2.40 0.15
C ILE A 66 6.64 3.26 0.60
N ALA A 67 6.13 4.06 -0.31
CA ALA A 67 4.96 4.89 -0.06
C ALA A 67 3.85 4.46 -1.00
N LEU A 68 2.66 4.34 -0.45
CA LEU A 68 1.47 3.92 -1.17
C LEU A 68 0.44 5.03 -1.12
N VAL A 69 -0.25 5.26 -2.23
CA VAL A 69 -1.40 6.16 -2.28
C VAL A 69 -2.58 5.33 -2.74
N PHE A 70 -3.65 5.37 -1.99
CA PHE A 70 -4.82 4.57 -2.33
C PHE A 70 -6.10 5.28 -1.94
N GLN A 71 -7.18 4.91 -2.61
CA GLN A 71 -8.51 5.46 -2.36
C GLN A 71 -9.37 4.39 -1.69
N THR A 72 -10.20 4.80 -0.74
CA THR A 72 -11.05 3.85 -0.01
C THR A 72 -12.28 3.53 -0.84
N VAL A 73 -12.12 2.62 -1.79
CA VAL A 73 -13.18 2.29 -2.76
C VAL A 73 -13.84 0.95 -2.49
N GLY A 74 -13.42 0.23 -1.46
CA GLY A 74 -14.00 -1.07 -1.15
C GLY A 74 -13.62 -1.48 0.26
N ALA A 75 -14.09 -2.66 0.67
CA ALA A 75 -13.89 -3.12 2.04
C ALA A 75 -12.41 -3.25 2.41
N THR A 76 -11.61 -3.75 1.49
CA THR A 76 -10.18 -3.98 1.75
C THR A 76 -9.44 -2.66 1.94
N THR A 77 -9.66 -1.69 1.04
CA THR A 77 -8.99 -0.39 1.16
C THR A 77 -9.51 0.38 2.37
N LEU A 78 -10.79 0.21 2.72
CA LEU A 78 -11.32 0.84 3.92
C LEU A 78 -10.64 0.28 5.17
N LYS A 79 -10.48 -1.04 5.26
CA LYS A 79 -9.79 -1.64 6.39
C LYS A 79 -8.32 -1.18 6.47
N LEU A 80 -7.66 -1.10 5.33
CA LEU A 80 -6.29 -0.60 5.29
C LEU A 80 -6.22 0.82 5.84
N SER A 81 -7.18 1.66 5.49
CA SER A 81 -7.18 3.06 5.91
C SER A 81 -7.40 3.22 7.42
N GLN A 82 -7.87 2.19 8.10
CA GLN A 82 -8.11 2.26 9.53
C GLN A 82 -6.88 1.93 10.37
N LEU A 83 -5.82 1.45 9.74
CA LEU A 83 -4.56 1.19 10.43
C LEU A 83 -3.85 2.50 10.73
N GLU A 84 -3.06 2.51 11.80
CA GLU A 84 -2.38 3.71 12.26
C GLU A 84 -0.87 3.54 12.22
N VAL A 85 -0.16 4.64 12.38
CA VAL A 85 1.29 4.62 12.47
C VAL A 85 1.70 3.69 13.61
N GLY A 86 2.65 2.82 13.34
CA GLY A 86 3.08 1.81 14.29
C GLY A 86 2.39 0.48 14.14
N ASP A 87 1.25 0.45 13.48
CA ASP A 87 0.57 -0.82 13.20
C ASP A 87 1.33 -1.57 12.12
N GLU A 88 1.19 -2.88 12.15
CA GLU A 88 1.73 -3.74 11.10
C GLU A 88 0.60 -4.13 10.18
N ILE A 89 0.89 -4.20 8.90
CA ILE A 89 -0.07 -4.71 7.93
C ILE A 89 -0.14 -6.22 8.12
N PRO A 90 -1.32 -6.75 8.42
CA PRO A 90 -1.44 -8.15 8.85
C PRO A 90 -1.13 -9.18 7.77
N VAL A 91 -1.22 -8.81 6.50
CA VAL A 91 -0.90 -9.69 5.40
C VAL A 91 0.23 -9.08 4.62
N ALA A 92 1.13 -9.93 4.17
CA ALA A 92 2.33 -9.46 3.48
C ALA A 92 1.99 -8.67 2.23
N LEU A 93 2.69 -7.58 2.08
CA LEU A 93 2.75 -6.86 0.81
C LEU A 93 3.82 -7.54 -0.04
N TRP A 94 3.55 -7.71 -1.32
CA TRP A 94 4.60 -8.16 -2.23
C TRP A 94 4.53 -7.39 -3.52
N GLY A 95 5.71 -7.11 -4.03
CA GLY A 95 5.82 -6.44 -5.30
C GLY A 95 5.41 -7.37 -6.40
N ALA A 96 4.51 -6.91 -7.24
CA ALA A 96 4.20 -7.63 -8.46
C ALA A 96 5.28 -7.28 -9.46
N PRO A 97 5.81 -8.26 -10.17
CA PRO A 97 6.78 -7.95 -11.21
C PRO A 97 6.10 -7.10 -12.26
N HIS A 98 6.86 -6.16 -12.77
CA HIS A 98 6.40 -5.40 -13.89
C HIS A 98 6.08 -6.37 -15.02
N PRO A 99 4.94 -6.27 -15.67
CA PRO A 99 4.61 -7.18 -16.78
C PRO A 99 5.65 -7.00 -17.85
N GLN A 100 6.39 -8.02 -17.97
CA GLN A 100 7.41 -7.97 -18.95
C GLN A 100 6.97 -8.68 -20.09
N HIS A 101 7.05 -8.37 -20.96
CA HIS A 101 6.89 -9.15 -21.88
C HIS A 101 7.90 -9.21 -22.51
N ASN A 102 8.32 -9.77 -22.52
CA ASN A 102 9.35 -9.79 -23.14
C ASN A 102 9.60 -10.44 -23.96
#